data_e146545371fe698e44dd0a5853b78be9
#
_entry.id   e146545371fe698e44dd0a5853b78be9
#
_cell.length_a   1.000
_cell.length_b   1.000
_cell.length_c   1.000
_cell.angle_alpha   90.00
_cell.angle_beta   90.00
_cell.angle_gamma   90.00
#
_symmetry.space_group_name_H-M   'P 1'
#
loop_
_entity.id
_entity.type
_entity.pdbx_description
1 polymer ?
#
loop_
_entity_poly.entity_id
_entity_poly.type
_entity_poly.pdbx_seq_one_letter_code
_entity_poly.pdbx_strand_id
1 'polypeptide(L)'
;MGGEPTTVLFRSQQVSTVFGLRLAGGGDVVVKARADDGRAASCVAAQARLAERGFPCARPLTPVISVGALAVHAEEYRPGGEVLHGDSPDIARRCAEVFARLMAELAGVSVAPPLPNPPWVRWDHTDSGVWPAIDFLDSRDQSVVSEHVVETAERARKRLLAAGLPCVLGHADFEAQNLRWQGLQMWTVHDWDSLAWQPEAALVGAASGSFASAGPPTLASIDSSEAFLVAYQDIRGRPFTAVELEVAWAAGLWMAAYNAREMALCGGARAGGDALRTQAAERLRRANA
;
A
#
# COMPACT_ATOMS: atom_id res chain seq x y z
N MET A 1 25.08 -6.09 -14.67
CA MET A 1 25.26 -7.39 -14.05
C MET A 1 25.02 -8.45 -15.09
N GLY A 2 25.95 -9.36 -15.33
CA GLY A 2 25.83 -10.45 -16.28
C GLY A 2 26.13 -11.75 -15.54
N GLY A 3 25.17 -12.27 -14.81
CA GLY A 3 25.33 -13.57 -14.15
C GLY A 3 24.16 -14.46 -14.51
N GLU A 4 24.45 -15.70 -14.94
CA GLU A 4 23.41 -16.70 -15.14
C GLU A 4 22.87 -17.17 -13.79
N PRO A 5 21.54 -17.32 -13.63
CA PRO A 5 20.96 -17.88 -12.40
C PRO A 5 21.32 -19.36 -12.28
N THR A 6 21.82 -19.74 -11.12
CA THR A 6 22.19 -21.14 -10.81
C THR A 6 21.17 -21.84 -9.94
N THR A 7 20.44 -21.06 -9.12
CA THR A 7 19.46 -21.61 -8.16
C THR A 7 18.32 -20.65 -7.96
N VAL A 8 17.10 -21.16 -7.91
CA VAL A 8 15.92 -20.43 -7.45
C VAL A 8 15.84 -20.59 -5.93
N LEU A 9 15.99 -19.48 -5.19
CA LEU A 9 15.92 -19.44 -3.73
C LEU A 9 14.47 -19.50 -3.24
N PHE A 10 13.60 -18.76 -3.91
CA PHE A 10 12.16 -18.77 -3.67
C PHE A 10 11.41 -18.25 -4.89
N ARG A 11 10.12 -18.55 -4.93
CA ARG A 11 9.15 -17.97 -5.86
C ARG A 11 7.91 -17.55 -5.09
N SER A 12 7.41 -16.36 -5.38
CA SER A 12 6.11 -15.87 -4.92
C SER A 12 5.33 -15.35 -6.11
N GLN A 13 4.03 -15.52 -6.09
CA GLN A 13 3.14 -15.04 -7.15
C GLN A 13 1.87 -14.51 -6.52
N GLN A 14 1.67 -13.22 -6.71
CA GLN A 14 0.44 -12.49 -6.37
C GLN A 14 0.10 -11.60 -7.58
N VAL A 15 0.03 -10.28 -7.41
CA VAL A 15 -0.09 -9.32 -8.52
C VAL A 15 1.19 -9.35 -9.38
N SER A 16 2.34 -9.48 -8.75
CA SER A 16 3.65 -9.67 -9.40
C SER A 16 4.17 -11.08 -9.19
N THR A 17 4.96 -11.58 -10.14
CA THR A 17 5.77 -12.78 -9.93
C THR A 17 7.17 -12.37 -9.47
N VAL A 18 7.59 -12.90 -8.33
CA VAL A 18 8.85 -12.55 -7.67
C VAL A 18 9.71 -13.79 -7.55
N PHE A 19 10.96 -13.73 -8.03
CA PHE A 19 11.94 -14.79 -7.90
C PHE A 19 13.15 -14.31 -7.09
N GLY A 20 13.50 -15.03 -6.02
CA GLY A 20 14.84 -14.94 -5.44
C GLY A 20 15.78 -15.86 -6.21
N LEU A 21 16.89 -15.35 -6.72
CA LEU A 21 17.81 -16.08 -7.56
C LEU A 21 19.23 -15.95 -7.02
N ARG A 22 19.97 -17.07 -7.01
CA ARG A 22 21.43 -17.08 -6.84
C ARG A 22 22.09 -17.04 -8.20
N LEU A 23 23.07 -16.16 -8.37
CA LEU A 23 23.84 -16.00 -9.61
C LEU A 23 25.14 -16.83 -9.56
N ALA A 24 25.66 -17.22 -10.72
CA ALA A 24 26.92 -17.96 -10.83
C ALA A 24 28.12 -17.24 -10.19
N GLY A 25 28.09 -15.91 -10.12
CA GLY A 25 29.09 -15.08 -9.44
C GLY A 25 28.94 -15.00 -7.92
N GLY A 26 28.01 -15.78 -7.30
CA GLY A 26 27.82 -15.85 -5.85
C GLY A 26 26.95 -14.76 -5.23
N GLY A 27 26.35 -13.86 -6.03
CA GLY A 27 25.40 -12.87 -5.55
C GLY A 27 23.96 -13.39 -5.58
N ASP A 28 23.13 -12.94 -4.62
CA ASP A 28 21.71 -13.22 -4.59
C ASP A 28 20.94 -11.96 -5.00
N VAL A 29 19.92 -12.13 -5.85
CA VAL A 29 19.09 -11.03 -6.36
C VAL A 29 17.61 -11.40 -6.29
N VAL A 30 16.76 -10.39 -6.29
CA VAL A 30 15.30 -10.55 -6.49
C VAL A 30 14.96 -10.04 -7.87
N VAL A 31 14.25 -10.83 -8.66
CA VAL A 31 13.69 -10.43 -9.96
C VAL A 31 12.18 -10.34 -9.82
N LYS A 32 11.64 -9.18 -10.17
CA LYS A 32 10.20 -8.91 -10.19
C LYS A 32 9.71 -8.79 -11.62
N ALA A 33 8.63 -9.48 -11.94
CA ALA A 33 7.95 -9.43 -13.23
C ALA A 33 6.45 -9.22 -13.02
N ARG A 34 5.87 -8.24 -13.69
CA ARG A 34 4.45 -7.91 -13.63
C ARG A 34 3.94 -7.43 -14.97
N ALA A 35 2.61 -7.41 -15.16
CA ALA A 35 2.03 -6.77 -16.34
C ALA A 35 2.52 -5.32 -16.43
N ASP A 36 2.90 -4.88 -17.62
CA ASP A 36 3.38 -3.51 -17.83
C ASP A 36 2.18 -2.56 -17.91
N ASP A 37 1.94 -1.85 -16.84
CA ASP A 37 0.92 -0.80 -16.70
C ASP A 37 1.48 0.62 -16.87
N GLY A 38 2.72 0.75 -17.30
CA GLY A 38 3.44 2.01 -17.48
C GLY A 38 4.00 2.61 -16.18
N ARG A 39 3.80 1.97 -15.00
CA ARG A 39 4.20 2.50 -13.68
C ARG A 39 5.57 2.02 -13.24
N ALA A 40 6.00 0.85 -13.73
CA ALA A 40 7.17 0.15 -13.22
C ALA A 40 8.44 1.01 -13.17
N ALA A 41 8.73 1.72 -14.25
CA ALA A 41 9.94 2.56 -14.34
C ALA A 41 9.95 3.68 -13.29
N SER A 42 8.81 4.34 -13.05
CA SER A 42 8.68 5.40 -12.06
C SER A 42 8.78 4.86 -10.62
N CYS A 43 8.17 3.71 -10.34
CA CYS A 43 8.27 3.04 -9.04
C CYS A 43 9.73 2.66 -8.72
N VAL A 44 10.42 2.04 -9.68
CA VAL A 44 11.84 1.64 -9.54
C VAL A 44 12.74 2.85 -9.39
N ALA A 45 12.49 3.95 -10.13
CA ALA A 45 13.26 5.18 -10.00
C ALA A 45 13.08 5.82 -8.60
N ALA A 46 11.86 5.85 -8.08
CA ALA A 46 11.60 6.36 -6.73
C ALA A 46 12.28 5.49 -5.67
N GLN A 47 12.16 4.17 -5.74
CA GLN A 47 12.83 3.23 -4.85
C GLN A 47 14.36 3.42 -4.88
N ALA A 48 14.97 3.57 -6.07
CA ALA A 48 16.40 3.81 -6.21
C ALA A 48 16.84 5.08 -5.49
N ARG A 49 16.08 6.17 -5.64
CA ARG A 49 16.37 7.44 -4.96
C ARG A 49 16.33 7.33 -3.44
N LEU A 50 15.38 6.59 -2.90
CA LEU A 50 15.30 6.38 -1.46
C LEU A 50 16.43 5.47 -0.97
N ALA A 51 16.78 4.43 -1.70
CA ALA A 51 17.93 3.57 -1.38
C ALA A 51 19.24 4.35 -1.38
N GLU A 52 19.47 5.25 -2.34
CA GLU A 52 20.62 6.14 -2.42
C GLU A 52 20.73 7.07 -1.18
N ARG A 53 19.61 7.45 -0.58
CA ARG A 53 19.54 8.28 0.64
C ARG A 53 19.61 7.48 1.93
N GLY A 54 19.77 6.15 1.84
CA GLY A 54 19.85 5.28 3.00
C GLY A 54 18.51 4.97 3.66
N PHE A 55 17.40 5.11 2.93
CA PHE A 55 16.11 4.60 3.38
C PHE A 55 16.15 3.06 3.37
N PRO A 56 15.57 2.37 4.37
CA PRO A 56 15.61 0.91 4.46
C PRO A 56 14.71 0.25 3.42
N CYS A 57 15.21 0.08 2.20
CA CYS A 57 14.57 -0.64 1.11
C CYS A 57 15.63 -1.38 0.28
N ALA A 58 15.19 -2.36 -0.52
CA ALA A 58 16.05 -3.01 -1.49
C ALA A 58 16.47 -2.02 -2.57
N ARG A 59 17.76 -1.99 -2.91
CA ARG A 59 18.25 -1.14 -4.00
C ARG A 59 17.96 -1.81 -5.34
N PRO A 60 17.29 -1.13 -6.31
CA PRO A 60 17.20 -1.61 -7.67
C PRO A 60 18.60 -1.77 -8.29
N LEU A 61 18.81 -2.89 -8.95
CA LEU A 61 20.09 -3.28 -9.56
C LEU A 61 20.08 -3.09 -11.07
N THR A 62 18.90 -3.07 -11.67
CA THR A 62 18.71 -2.85 -13.12
C THR A 62 17.60 -1.83 -13.34
N PRO A 63 17.61 -1.11 -14.48
CA PRO A 63 16.41 -0.45 -14.93
C PRO A 63 15.30 -1.48 -15.23
N VAL A 64 14.08 -0.99 -15.42
CA VAL A 64 12.98 -1.81 -15.91
C VAL A 64 13.21 -2.10 -17.39
N ILE A 65 13.00 -3.36 -17.77
CA ILE A 65 13.00 -3.81 -19.18
C ILE A 65 11.64 -4.45 -19.50
N SER A 66 11.20 -4.32 -20.74
CA SER A 66 9.99 -5.00 -21.22
C SER A 66 10.35 -6.37 -21.78
N VAL A 67 9.63 -7.40 -21.32
CA VAL A 67 9.73 -8.77 -21.81
C VAL A 67 8.34 -9.23 -22.22
N GLY A 68 8.01 -9.12 -23.50
CA GLY A 68 6.64 -9.29 -23.98
C GLY A 68 5.72 -8.23 -23.35
N ALA A 69 4.66 -8.66 -22.68
CA ALA A 69 3.74 -7.77 -21.97
C ALA A 69 4.13 -7.50 -20.50
N LEU A 70 5.34 -7.91 -20.10
CA LEU A 70 5.80 -7.77 -18.73
C LEU A 70 6.86 -6.68 -18.58
N ALA A 71 6.75 -5.91 -17.51
CA ALA A 71 7.81 -5.06 -16.99
C ALA A 71 8.63 -5.87 -15.97
N VAL A 72 9.95 -5.94 -16.19
CA VAL A 72 10.85 -6.77 -15.38
C VAL A 72 12.02 -5.93 -14.89
N HIS A 73 12.40 -6.11 -13.62
CA HIS A 73 13.62 -5.52 -13.06
C HIS A 73 14.23 -6.44 -11.98
N ALA A 74 15.47 -6.17 -11.63
CA ALA A 74 16.16 -6.83 -10.53
C ALA A 74 16.48 -5.83 -9.42
N GLU A 75 16.41 -6.30 -8.17
CA GLU A 75 16.77 -5.55 -6.97
C GLU A 75 17.61 -6.40 -6.01
N GLU A 76 18.22 -5.76 -5.03
CA GLU A 76 18.98 -6.43 -3.96
C GLU A 76 18.10 -7.45 -3.23
N TYR A 77 18.65 -8.63 -3.01
CA TYR A 77 18.06 -9.57 -2.05
C TYR A 77 18.40 -9.12 -0.63
N ARG A 78 17.38 -8.74 0.14
CA ARG A 78 17.52 -8.35 1.55
C ARG A 78 16.80 -9.34 2.45
N PRO A 79 17.43 -10.49 2.73
CA PRO A 79 16.85 -11.50 3.61
C PRO A 79 16.83 -11.03 5.06
N GLY A 80 15.97 -11.66 5.85
CA GLY A 80 15.87 -11.41 7.29
C GLY A 80 14.87 -10.33 7.65
N GLY A 81 14.88 -9.98 8.92
CA GLY A 81 13.83 -9.20 9.53
C GLY A 81 12.54 -10.00 9.74
N GLU A 82 11.77 -9.59 10.71
CA GLU A 82 10.50 -10.22 11.08
C GLU A 82 9.34 -9.26 10.83
N VAL A 83 8.16 -9.82 10.62
CA VAL A 83 6.91 -9.03 10.59
C VAL A 83 6.57 -8.65 12.02
N LEU A 84 6.33 -7.36 12.27
CA LEU A 84 5.80 -6.92 13.55
C LEU A 84 4.29 -7.12 13.54
N HIS A 85 3.84 -8.14 14.26
CA HIS A 85 2.43 -8.50 14.35
C HIS A 85 1.72 -7.72 15.46
N GLY A 86 0.47 -7.37 15.22
CA GLY A 86 -0.45 -6.87 16.21
C GLY A 86 -1.13 -5.57 15.83
N ASP A 87 -2.24 -5.34 16.52
CA ASP A 87 -3.05 -4.13 16.42
C ASP A 87 -3.08 -3.46 17.80
N SER A 88 -2.11 -2.60 18.05
CA SER A 88 -2.05 -1.79 19.28
C SER A 88 -1.57 -0.37 19.00
N PRO A 89 -1.93 0.60 19.84
CA PRO A 89 -1.45 1.98 19.72
C PRO A 89 0.08 2.10 19.68
N ASP A 90 0.81 1.23 20.37
CA ASP A 90 2.28 1.28 20.38
C ASP A 90 2.89 0.82 19.06
N ILE A 91 2.35 -0.25 18.47
CA ILE A 91 2.74 -0.70 17.14
C ILE A 91 2.36 0.36 16.08
N ALA A 92 1.17 0.94 16.20
CA ALA A 92 0.69 1.99 15.33
C ALA A 92 1.63 3.21 15.31
N ARG A 93 2.10 3.67 16.47
CA ARG A 93 3.07 4.78 16.57
C ARG A 93 4.39 4.45 15.87
N ARG A 94 4.91 3.23 16.04
CA ARG A 94 6.15 2.78 15.37
C ARG A 94 5.98 2.73 13.84
N CYS A 95 4.86 2.21 13.38
CA CYS A 95 4.55 2.21 11.95
C CYS A 95 4.41 3.64 11.41
N ALA A 96 3.79 4.54 12.16
CA ALA A 96 3.66 5.95 11.80
C ALA A 96 5.02 6.66 11.70
N GLU A 97 5.99 6.36 12.58
CA GLU A 97 7.35 6.88 12.50
C GLU A 97 8.03 6.52 11.19
N VAL A 98 7.93 5.26 10.78
CA VAL A 98 8.49 4.78 9.51
C VAL A 98 7.77 5.43 8.34
N PHE A 99 6.43 5.50 8.40
CA PHE A 99 5.63 6.09 7.33
C PHE A 99 5.90 7.58 7.16
N ALA A 100 6.03 8.32 8.26
CA ALA A 100 6.38 9.75 8.22
C ALA A 100 7.77 9.99 7.58
N ARG A 101 8.77 9.17 7.94
CA ARG A 101 10.08 9.21 7.30
C ARG A 101 9.98 8.88 5.80
N LEU A 102 9.21 7.84 5.43
CA LEU A 102 8.99 7.46 4.03
C LEU A 102 8.39 8.61 3.23
N MET A 103 7.33 9.24 3.75
CA MET A 103 6.66 10.38 3.10
C MET A 103 7.59 11.59 2.96
N ALA A 104 8.41 11.87 3.96
CA ALA A 104 9.40 12.96 3.91
C ALA A 104 10.46 12.71 2.82
N GLU A 105 10.95 11.48 2.67
CA GLU A 105 11.91 11.11 1.63
C GLU A 105 11.28 11.16 0.23
N LEU A 106 10.02 10.71 0.09
CA LEU A 106 9.28 10.75 -1.18
C LEU A 106 8.94 12.17 -1.62
N ALA A 107 8.76 13.12 -0.70
CA ALA A 107 8.49 14.52 -1.04
C ALA A 107 9.57 15.16 -1.93
N GLY A 108 10.80 14.68 -1.85
CA GLY A 108 11.92 15.14 -2.68
C GLY A 108 12.12 14.33 -3.98
N VAL A 109 11.18 13.45 -4.33
CA VAL A 109 11.29 12.58 -5.51
C VAL A 109 10.35 13.06 -6.60
N SER A 110 10.92 13.34 -7.78
CA SER A 110 10.14 13.59 -9.00
C SER A 110 10.16 12.35 -9.88
N VAL A 111 8.99 11.86 -10.21
CA VAL A 111 8.79 10.80 -11.20
C VAL A 111 7.87 11.31 -12.30
N ALA A 112 8.22 11.06 -13.54
CA ALA A 112 7.45 11.51 -14.68
C ALA A 112 7.24 10.34 -15.66
N PRO A 113 6.06 10.25 -16.27
CA PRO A 113 4.85 11.02 -15.97
C PRO A 113 4.29 10.71 -14.57
N PRO A 114 3.31 11.50 -14.05
CA PRO A 114 2.63 11.13 -12.83
C PRO A 114 2.16 9.68 -12.89
N LEU A 115 2.41 8.92 -11.80
CA LEU A 115 2.00 7.53 -11.72
C LEU A 115 0.47 7.43 -11.79
N PRO A 116 -0.10 6.59 -12.67
CA PRO A 116 -1.49 6.19 -12.50
C PRO A 116 -1.63 5.48 -11.15
N ASN A 117 -2.68 5.79 -10.39
CA ASN A 117 -2.89 5.15 -9.10
C ASN A 117 -3.20 3.65 -9.27
N PRO A 118 -2.71 2.79 -8.37
CA PRO A 118 -3.09 1.39 -8.38
C PRO A 118 -4.60 1.22 -8.07
N PRO A 119 -5.25 0.16 -8.56
CA PRO A 119 -6.71 0.01 -8.49
C PRO A 119 -7.30 0.18 -7.09
N TRP A 120 -6.65 -0.36 -6.05
CA TRP A 120 -7.14 -0.33 -4.66
C TRP A 120 -7.20 1.06 -4.02
N VAL A 121 -6.50 2.06 -4.59
CA VAL A 121 -6.60 3.46 -4.14
C VAL A 121 -7.20 4.39 -5.19
N ARG A 122 -7.73 3.87 -6.28
CA ARG A 122 -8.39 4.66 -7.34
C ARG A 122 -9.83 5.02 -7.00
N TRP A 123 -10.08 5.59 -5.84
CA TRP A 123 -11.41 6.14 -5.52
C TRP A 123 -11.80 7.33 -6.42
N ASP A 124 -10.85 7.95 -7.09
CA ASP A 124 -10.99 9.04 -8.06
C ASP A 124 -11.23 8.58 -9.51
N HIS A 125 -11.45 7.28 -9.73
CA HIS A 125 -11.75 6.73 -11.05
C HIS A 125 -13.02 7.32 -11.65
N THR A 126 -13.09 7.31 -12.98
CA THR A 126 -14.24 7.80 -13.77
C THR A 126 -15.14 6.69 -14.27
N ASP A 127 -14.85 5.43 -13.92
CA ASP A 127 -15.65 4.27 -14.28
C ASP A 127 -17.04 4.36 -13.63
N SER A 128 -18.03 3.72 -14.22
CA SER A 128 -19.39 3.68 -13.66
C SER A 128 -19.42 2.88 -12.36
N GLY A 129 -20.15 3.36 -11.37
CA GLY A 129 -20.32 2.68 -10.08
C GLY A 129 -19.30 3.11 -9.02
N VAL A 130 -19.25 2.32 -7.95
CA VAL A 130 -18.43 2.61 -6.75
C VAL A 130 -16.97 2.27 -6.97
N TRP A 131 -16.72 1.16 -7.66
CA TRP A 131 -15.40 0.55 -7.80
C TRP A 131 -14.74 0.89 -9.13
N PRO A 132 -13.41 1.01 -9.18
CA PRO A 132 -12.69 1.08 -10.45
C PRO A 132 -12.87 -0.20 -11.24
N ALA A 133 -12.94 -0.11 -12.56
CA ALA A 133 -13.05 -1.27 -13.43
C ALA A 133 -11.80 -2.17 -13.31
N ILE A 134 -12.04 -3.44 -12.98
CA ILE A 134 -11.02 -4.50 -12.84
C ILE A 134 -11.62 -5.79 -13.37
N ASP A 135 -11.32 -6.15 -14.60
CA ASP A 135 -11.91 -7.29 -15.32
C ASP A 135 -11.95 -8.58 -14.50
N PHE A 136 -10.87 -8.87 -13.80
CA PHE A 136 -10.73 -10.06 -12.96
C PHE A 136 -11.73 -10.08 -11.80
N LEU A 137 -12.06 -8.95 -11.18
CA LEU A 137 -13.04 -8.85 -10.11
C LEU A 137 -14.45 -8.68 -10.65
N ASP A 138 -14.60 -7.90 -11.71
CA ASP A 138 -15.91 -7.55 -12.27
C ASP A 138 -16.60 -8.72 -12.99
N SER A 139 -15.81 -9.70 -13.47
CA SER A 139 -16.31 -10.95 -14.05
C SER A 139 -16.89 -11.94 -13.02
N ARG A 140 -16.72 -11.66 -11.70
CA ARG A 140 -17.21 -12.52 -10.62
C ARG A 140 -18.63 -12.15 -10.19
N ASP A 141 -19.28 -13.05 -9.47
CA ASP A 141 -20.61 -12.80 -8.93
C ASP A 141 -20.60 -11.70 -7.88
N GLN A 142 -21.04 -10.50 -8.26
CA GLN A 142 -21.06 -9.32 -7.38
C GLN A 142 -22.11 -9.45 -6.25
N SER A 143 -23.06 -10.37 -6.34
CA SER A 143 -24.10 -10.58 -5.31
C SER A 143 -23.54 -11.10 -3.99
N VAL A 144 -22.33 -11.65 -3.98
CA VAL A 144 -21.64 -12.10 -2.76
C VAL A 144 -21.06 -10.95 -1.93
N VAL A 145 -20.95 -9.75 -2.52
CA VAL A 145 -20.48 -8.55 -1.82
C VAL A 145 -21.63 -7.96 -1.00
N SER A 146 -21.44 -7.86 0.29
CA SER A 146 -22.50 -7.36 1.18
C SER A 146 -22.83 -5.89 0.89
N GLU A 147 -24.11 -5.53 0.91
CA GLU A 147 -24.61 -4.17 0.72
C GLU A 147 -23.88 -3.16 1.63
N HIS A 148 -23.65 -3.53 2.88
CA HIS A 148 -22.90 -2.72 3.83
C HIS A 148 -21.49 -2.34 3.33
N VAL A 149 -20.78 -3.21 2.62
CA VAL A 149 -19.47 -2.92 2.03
C VAL A 149 -19.60 -1.87 0.93
N VAL A 150 -20.61 -2.02 0.08
CA VAL A 150 -20.87 -1.07 -1.02
C VAL A 150 -21.26 0.29 -0.49
N GLU A 151 -22.23 0.37 0.43
CA GLU A 151 -22.66 1.63 1.06
C GLU A 151 -21.51 2.36 1.77
N THR A 152 -20.66 1.61 2.50
CA THR A 152 -19.50 2.19 3.17
C THR A 152 -18.52 2.79 2.16
N ALA A 153 -18.26 2.08 1.07
CA ALA A 153 -17.37 2.57 0.01
C ALA A 153 -17.94 3.80 -0.69
N GLU A 154 -19.25 3.82 -1.00
CA GLU A 154 -19.91 4.97 -1.62
C GLU A 154 -19.77 6.23 -0.79
N ARG A 155 -20.05 6.14 0.50
CA ARG A 155 -19.96 7.26 1.44
C ARG A 155 -18.51 7.75 1.58
N ALA A 156 -17.55 6.82 1.78
CA ALA A 156 -16.14 7.15 1.84
C ALA A 156 -15.66 7.83 0.55
N ARG A 157 -16.00 7.27 -0.63
CA ARG A 157 -15.65 7.82 -1.93
C ARG A 157 -16.20 9.23 -2.14
N LYS A 158 -17.46 9.44 -1.80
CA LYS A 158 -18.10 10.77 -1.90
C LYS A 158 -17.33 11.80 -1.08
N ARG A 159 -16.91 11.46 0.14
CA ARG A 159 -16.13 12.36 1.00
C ARG A 159 -14.74 12.64 0.41
N LEU A 160 -14.06 11.63 -0.09
CA LEU A 160 -12.74 11.75 -0.72
C LEU A 160 -12.78 12.68 -1.94
N LEU A 161 -13.76 12.47 -2.84
CA LEU A 161 -13.92 13.29 -4.04
C LEU A 161 -14.26 14.77 -3.71
N ALA A 162 -15.00 15.01 -2.65
CA ALA A 162 -15.39 16.36 -2.25
C ALA A 162 -14.25 17.19 -1.63
N ALA A 163 -13.13 16.57 -1.28
CA ALA A 163 -12.07 17.23 -0.49
C ALA A 163 -11.20 18.20 -1.30
N GLY A 164 -10.91 17.87 -2.56
CA GLY A 164 -10.09 18.72 -3.45
C GLY A 164 -8.67 18.99 -2.93
N LEU A 165 -8.09 18.09 -2.15
CA LEU A 165 -6.75 18.23 -1.57
C LEU A 165 -5.65 17.97 -2.61
N PRO A 166 -4.49 18.66 -2.50
CA PRO A 166 -3.36 18.40 -3.39
C PRO A 166 -2.80 16.98 -3.17
N CYS A 167 -2.42 16.35 -4.30
CA CYS A 167 -1.80 15.03 -4.27
C CYS A 167 -0.29 15.11 -4.10
N VAL A 168 0.28 14.12 -3.44
CA VAL A 168 1.72 13.90 -3.25
C VAL A 168 2.06 12.45 -3.61
N LEU A 169 3.33 12.18 -3.85
CA LEU A 169 3.81 10.81 -4.01
C LEU A 169 3.88 10.11 -2.65
N GLY A 170 3.31 8.92 -2.54
CA GLY A 170 3.37 8.12 -1.33
C GLY A 170 3.20 6.64 -1.59
N HIS A 171 3.32 5.84 -0.55
CA HIS A 171 3.15 4.38 -0.60
C HIS A 171 1.72 4.01 -0.17
N ALA A 172 0.98 3.35 -1.05
CA ALA A 172 -0.44 3.09 -0.89
C ALA A 172 -0.78 1.67 -0.39
N ASP A 173 0.24 0.90 0.02
CA ASP A 173 0.10 -0.46 0.57
C ASP A 173 1.04 -0.67 1.75
N PHE A 174 0.90 0.21 2.77
CA PHE A 174 1.74 0.19 3.95
C PHE A 174 1.18 -0.77 5.01
N GLU A 175 1.42 -2.05 4.79
CA GLU A 175 0.92 -3.15 5.60
C GLU A 175 2.07 -3.90 6.30
N ALA A 176 1.79 -4.56 7.45
CA ALA A 176 2.80 -5.30 8.21
C ALA A 176 3.55 -6.33 7.35
N GLN A 177 2.86 -6.98 6.41
CA GLN A 177 3.48 -7.96 5.50
C GLN A 177 4.56 -7.35 4.60
N ASN A 178 4.51 -6.04 4.33
CA ASN A 178 5.48 -5.31 3.52
C ASN A 178 6.61 -4.68 4.36
N LEU A 179 6.57 -4.86 5.68
CA LEU A 179 7.51 -4.29 6.62
C LEU A 179 8.31 -5.40 7.32
N ARG A 180 9.64 -5.28 7.31
CA ARG A 180 10.51 -6.19 8.05
C ARG A 180 11.28 -5.42 9.11
N TRP A 181 11.36 -6.00 10.29
CA TRP A 181 11.96 -5.40 11.47
C TRP A 181 13.10 -6.25 12.01
N GLN A 182 14.13 -5.63 12.52
CA GLN A 182 15.16 -6.26 13.37
C GLN A 182 15.05 -5.67 14.77
N GLY A 183 14.43 -6.41 15.68
CA GLY A 183 13.98 -5.87 16.94
C GLY A 183 12.99 -4.72 16.72
N LEU A 184 13.35 -3.51 17.13
CA LEU A 184 12.52 -2.31 16.99
C LEU A 184 12.95 -1.39 15.82
N GLN A 185 13.96 -1.80 15.05
CA GLN A 185 14.45 -1.02 13.92
C GLN A 185 13.85 -1.55 12.61
N MET A 186 13.43 -0.63 11.74
CA MET A 186 12.99 -0.98 10.40
C MET A 186 14.17 -1.55 9.60
N TRP A 187 14.03 -2.80 9.16
CA TRP A 187 15.00 -3.48 8.33
C TRP A 187 14.79 -3.20 6.85
N THR A 188 13.56 -3.34 6.37
CA THR A 188 13.23 -3.03 4.97
C THR A 188 11.73 -2.81 4.77
N VAL A 189 11.40 -1.88 3.89
CA VAL A 189 10.08 -1.67 3.32
C VAL A 189 10.07 -2.30 1.93
N HIS A 190 9.05 -3.12 1.67
CA HIS A 190 8.83 -3.82 0.40
C HIS A 190 7.67 -3.20 -0.39
N ASP A 191 7.37 -3.80 -1.52
CA ASP A 191 6.23 -3.53 -2.39
C ASP A 191 6.16 -2.11 -2.97
N TRP A 192 7.27 -1.67 -3.53
CA TRP A 192 7.41 -0.36 -4.16
C TRP A 192 6.53 -0.16 -5.40
N ASP A 193 5.90 -1.22 -5.87
CA ASP A 193 4.89 -1.19 -6.92
C ASP A 193 3.61 -0.45 -6.50
N SER A 194 3.43 -0.25 -5.20
CA SER A 194 2.27 0.39 -4.57
C SER A 194 2.43 1.91 -4.38
N LEU A 195 3.37 2.56 -5.08
CA LEU A 195 3.44 4.02 -5.07
C LEU A 195 2.23 4.64 -5.77
N ALA A 196 1.73 5.75 -5.24
CA ALA A 196 0.55 6.42 -5.73
C ALA A 196 0.65 7.95 -5.58
N TRP A 197 -0.08 8.67 -6.43
CA TRP A 197 -0.35 10.10 -6.28
C TRP A 197 -1.73 10.29 -5.64
N GLN A 198 -1.73 10.61 -4.35
CA GLN A 198 -2.94 10.80 -3.57
C GLN A 198 -2.75 11.96 -2.59
N PRO A 199 -3.81 12.57 -2.06
CA PRO A 199 -3.65 13.49 -0.93
C PRO A 199 -2.88 12.82 0.22
N GLU A 200 -1.96 13.56 0.84
CA GLU A 200 -1.16 13.06 1.96
C GLU A 200 -2.04 12.45 3.05
N ALA A 201 -3.11 13.13 3.42
CA ALA A 201 -4.05 12.65 4.42
C ALA A 201 -4.73 11.32 4.00
N ALA A 202 -4.98 11.11 2.71
CA ALA A 202 -5.54 9.85 2.23
C ALA A 202 -4.54 8.69 2.34
N LEU A 203 -3.27 8.92 1.99
CA LEU A 203 -2.20 7.92 2.14
C LEU A 203 -1.99 7.54 3.61
N VAL A 204 -1.93 8.55 4.50
CA VAL A 204 -1.78 8.33 5.95
C VAL A 204 -2.99 7.60 6.52
N GLY A 205 -4.18 7.95 6.08
CA GLY A 205 -5.43 7.32 6.51
C GLY A 205 -5.53 5.86 6.08
N ALA A 206 -5.18 5.55 4.84
CA ALA A 206 -5.09 4.17 4.36
C ALA A 206 -4.09 3.36 5.18
N ALA A 207 -2.86 3.88 5.36
CA ALA A 207 -1.83 3.24 6.18
C ALA A 207 -2.30 3.02 7.63
N SER A 208 -2.98 3.99 8.24
CA SER A 208 -3.49 3.89 9.61
C SER A 208 -4.55 2.79 9.79
N GLY A 209 -5.27 2.46 8.72
CA GLY A 209 -6.26 1.39 8.70
C GLY A 209 -5.67 0.01 8.42
N SER A 210 -4.56 -0.06 7.67
CA SER A 210 -4.02 -1.32 7.13
C SER A 210 -2.69 -1.76 7.74
N PHE A 211 -2.00 -0.93 8.54
CA PHE A 211 -0.66 -1.24 9.05
C PHE A 211 -0.54 -2.59 9.76
N ALA A 212 -1.64 -3.10 10.36
CA ALA A 212 -1.65 -4.37 11.09
C ALA A 212 -1.87 -5.59 10.20
N SER A 213 -2.12 -5.42 8.89
CA SER A 213 -2.36 -6.51 7.95
C SER A 213 -1.06 -7.30 7.70
N ALA A 214 -1.05 -8.56 8.13
CA ALA A 214 0.13 -9.45 8.04
C ALA A 214 -0.14 -10.75 7.27
N GLY A 215 -1.16 -10.75 6.45
CA GLY A 215 -1.67 -11.88 5.65
C GLY A 215 -3.03 -11.48 5.10
N PRO A 216 -4.13 -12.04 5.59
CA PRO A 216 -5.45 -11.55 5.21
C PRO A 216 -5.60 -10.07 5.58
N PRO A 217 -6.13 -9.23 4.67
CA PRO A 217 -6.37 -7.82 4.97
C PRO A 217 -7.25 -7.67 6.22
N THR A 218 -6.87 -6.75 7.10
CA THR A 218 -7.63 -6.39 8.28
C THR A 218 -7.80 -4.88 8.37
N LEU A 219 -8.76 -4.43 9.18
CA LEU A 219 -8.91 -3.04 9.54
C LEU A 219 -8.45 -2.87 10.98
N ALA A 220 -7.40 -2.09 11.20
CA ALA A 220 -6.88 -1.81 12.53
C ALA A 220 -7.98 -1.18 13.42
N SER A 221 -7.88 -1.34 14.73
CA SER A 221 -8.83 -0.73 15.68
C SER A 221 -8.84 0.80 15.54
N ILE A 222 -9.91 1.42 15.98
CA ILE A 222 -10.05 2.88 15.96
C ILE A 222 -8.94 3.53 16.79
N ASP A 223 -8.67 3.00 17.98
CA ASP A 223 -7.64 3.53 18.88
C ASP A 223 -6.24 3.44 18.26
N SER A 224 -5.92 2.35 17.58
CA SER A 224 -4.64 2.18 16.89
C SER A 224 -4.53 3.10 15.67
N SER A 225 -5.61 3.22 14.88
CA SER A 225 -5.64 4.17 13.74
C SER A 225 -5.47 5.60 14.20
N GLU A 226 -6.12 6.00 15.30
CA GLU A 226 -5.97 7.33 15.90
C GLU A 226 -4.55 7.57 16.40
N ALA A 227 -3.95 6.58 17.08
CA ALA A 227 -2.56 6.66 17.54
C ALA A 227 -1.57 6.82 16.38
N PHE A 228 -1.82 6.12 15.25
CA PHE A 228 -1.04 6.29 14.02
C PHE A 228 -1.15 7.72 13.48
N LEU A 229 -2.39 8.23 13.34
CA LEU A 229 -2.65 9.57 12.81
C LEU A 229 -2.01 10.67 13.68
N VAL A 230 -2.10 10.54 15.00
CA VAL A 230 -1.49 11.49 15.94
C VAL A 230 0.03 11.47 15.82
N ALA A 231 0.64 10.28 15.92
CA ALA A 231 2.09 10.13 15.83
C ALA A 231 2.65 10.65 14.48
N TYR A 232 1.97 10.38 13.38
CA TYR A 232 2.34 10.92 12.08
C TYR A 232 2.38 12.45 12.06
N GLN A 233 1.33 13.10 12.57
CA GLN A 233 1.23 14.56 12.63
C GLN A 233 2.31 15.19 13.53
N ASP A 234 2.60 14.56 14.67
CA ASP A 234 3.63 15.01 15.60
C ASP A 234 5.02 14.99 14.92
N ILE A 235 5.36 13.91 14.22
CA ILE A 235 6.64 13.76 13.52
C ILE A 235 6.74 14.71 12.33
N ARG A 236 5.64 14.86 11.59
CA ARG A 236 5.55 15.80 10.48
C ARG A 236 5.67 17.25 10.92
N GLY A 237 5.41 17.56 12.18
CA GLY A 237 5.47 18.91 12.76
C GLY A 237 4.30 19.82 12.35
N ARG A 238 3.22 19.28 11.81
CA ARG A 238 2.01 20.02 11.44
C ARG A 238 0.76 19.16 11.68
N PRO A 239 -0.23 19.68 12.42
CA PRO A 239 -1.52 19.00 12.53
C PRO A 239 -2.26 18.98 11.19
N PHE A 240 -3.06 17.96 10.97
CA PHE A 240 -4.03 17.93 9.90
C PHE A 240 -5.18 18.92 10.19
N THR A 241 -5.65 19.57 9.15
CA THR A 241 -6.91 20.33 9.21
C THR A 241 -8.09 19.38 9.40
N ALA A 242 -9.27 19.92 9.75
CA ALA A 242 -10.47 19.10 9.87
C ALA A 242 -10.76 18.30 8.59
N VAL A 243 -10.62 18.94 7.42
CA VAL A 243 -10.83 18.30 6.11
C VAL A 243 -9.81 17.18 5.88
N GLU A 244 -8.54 17.38 6.23
CA GLU A 244 -7.51 16.35 6.10
C GLU A 244 -7.78 15.15 7.04
N LEU A 245 -8.23 15.38 8.27
CA LEU A 245 -8.63 14.30 9.18
C LEU A 245 -9.83 13.51 8.66
N GLU A 246 -10.85 14.19 8.15
CA GLU A 246 -12.01 13.55 7.53
C GLU A 246 -11.59 12.69 6.33
N VAL A 247 -10.67 13.19 5.49
CA VAL A 247 -10.10 12.45 4.36
C VAL A 247 -9.31 11.23 4.83
N ALA A 248 -8.53 11.35 5.89
CA ALA A 248 -7.77 10.22 6.43
C ALA A 248 -8.72 9.09 6.89
N TRP A 249 -9.76 9.40 7.64
CA TRP A 249 -10.76 8.41 8.06
C TRP A 249 -11.52 7.80 6.88
N ALA A 250 -11.89 8.60 5.88
CA ALA A 250 -12.55 8.12 4.67
C ALA A 250 -11.65 7.19 3.84
N ALA A 251 -10.35 7.51 3.71
CA ALA A 251 -9.42 6.69 2.94
C ALA A 251 -9.15 5.32 3.59
N GLY A 252 -9.06 5.25 4.92
CA GLY A 252 -8.98 3.98 5.64
C GLY A 252 -10.23 3.11 5.44
N LEU A 253 -11.42 3.73 5.39
CA LEU A 253 -12.66 3.01 5.09
C LEU A 253 -12.72 2.53 3.64
N TRP A 254 -12.32 3.37 2.68
CA TRP A 254 -12.27 2.98 1.27
C TRP A 254 -11.40 1.74 1.08
N MET A 255 -10.19 1.75 1.62
CA MET A 255 -9.27 0.62 1.54
C MET A 255 -9.86 -0.64 2.17
N ALA A 256 -10.44 -0.54 3.37
CA ALA A 256 -11.05 -1.67 4.05
C ALA A 256 -12.25 -2.24 3.28
N ALA A 257 -13.08 -1.38 2.68
CA ALA A 257 -14.20 -1.81 1.86
C ALA A 257 -13.75 -2.46 0.54
N TYR A 258 -12.70 -1.90 -0.09
CA TYR A 258 -12.10 -2.52 -1.28
C TYR A 258 -11.58 -3.93 -0.97
N ASN A 259 -10.80 -4.08 0.10
CA ASN A 259 -10.27 -5.37 0.53
C ASN A 259 -11.40 -6.36 0.89
N ALA A 260 -12.46 -5.90 1.56
CA ALA A 260 -13.63 -6.73 1.88
C ALA A 260 -14.37 -7.21 0.62
N ARG A 261 -14.49 -6.34 -0.41
CA ARG A 261 -15.03 -6.73 -1.72
C ARG A 261 -14.16 -7.81 -2.38
N GLU A 262 -12.86 -7.57 -2.48
CA GLU A 262 -11.94 -8.51 -3.11
C GLU A 262 -11.96 -9.88 -2.43
N MET A 263 -11.93 -9.89 -1.09
CA MET A 263 -12.01 -11.13 -0.31
C MET A 263 -13.34 -11.88 -0.55
N ALA A 264 -14.46 -11.16 -0.59
CA ALA A 264 -15.76 -11.78 -0.86
C ALA A 264 -15.79 -12.41 -2.25
N LEU A 265 -15.29 -11.71 -3.26
CA LEU A 265 -15.26 -12.18 -4.65
C LEU A 265 -14.26 -13.33 -4.87
N CYS A 266 -13.15 -13.36 -4.16
CA CYS A 266 -12.10 -14.37 -4.31
C CYS A 266 -12.26 -15.58 -3.38
N GLY A 267 -13.31 -15.62 -2.55
CA GLY A 267 -13.53 -16.72 -1.60
C GLY A 267 -12.57 -16.69 -0.40
N GLY A 268 -12.08 -15.51 -0.05
CA GLY A 268 -11.18 -15.31 1.09
C GLY A 268 -11.88 -15.29 2.45
N ALA A 269 -11.08 -15.13 3.52
CA ALA A 269 -11.56 -15.09 4.89
C ALA A 269 -12.45 -13.85 5.15
N ARG A 270 -13.50 -14.01 5.97
CA ARG A 270 -14.48 -12.93 6.27
C ARG A 270 -13.96 -11.87 7.26
N ALA A 271 -12.77 -12.05 7.83
CA ALA A 271 -12.26 -11.23 8.93
C ALA A 271 -12.25 -9.71 8.64
N GLY A 272 -11.84 -9.30 7.42
CA GLY A 272 -11.84 -7.89 7.04
C GLY A 272 -13.24 -7.28 6.94
N GLY A 273 -14.22 -8.05 6.46
CA GLY A 273 -15.63 -7.63 6.39
C GLY A 273 -16.27 -7.47 7.77
N ASP A 274 -15.90 -8.31 8.73
CA ASP A 274 -16.43 -8.23 10.10
C ASP A 274 -15.85 -7.01 10.84
N ALA A 275 -14.55 -6.73 10.69
CA ALA A 275 -13.93 -5.53 11.24
C ALA A 275 -14.56 -4.26 10.66
N LEU A 276 -14.78 -4.21 9.34
CA LEU A 276 -15.45 -3.11 8.68
C LEU A 276 -16.86 -2.91 9.24
N ARG A 277 -17.66 -3.98 9.37
CA ARG A 277 -19.03 -3.92 9.90
C ARG A 277 -19.07 -3.33 11.30
N THR A 278 -18.12 -3.70 12.14
CA THR A 278 -18.06 -3.24 13.53
C THR A 278 -17.66 -1.76 13.64
N GLN A 279 -16.76 -1.29 12.77
CA GLN A 279 -16.14 0.02 12.91
C GLN A 279 -16.69 1.09 11.97
N ALA A 280 -17.43 0.70 10.90
CA ALA A 280 -17.81 1.62 9.84
C ALA A 280 -18.60 2.85 10.32
N ALA A 281 -19.56 2.66 11.23
CA ALA A 281 -20.40 3.75 11.72
C ALA A 281 -19.56 4.86 12.38
N GLU A 282 -18.65 4.50 13.27
CA GLU A 282 -17.78 5.48 13.95
C GLU A 282 -16.77 6.11 13.00
N ARG A 283 -16.19 5.31 12.10
CA ARG A 283 -15.23 5.85 11.10
C ARG A 283 -15.90 6.78 10.10
N LEU A 284 -17.13 6.49 9.64
CA LEU A 284 -17.93 7.38 8.81
C LEU A 284 -18.27 8.68 9.53
N ARG A 285 -18.63 8.61 10.80
CA ARG A 285 -18.85 9.81 11.63
C ARG A 285 -17.59 10.69 11.69
N ARG A 286 -16.42 10.09 11.91
CA ARG A 286 -15.12 10.81 11.92
C ARG A 286 -14.74 11.35 10.55
N ALA A 287 -15.13 10.67 9.50
CA ALA A 287 -14.95 11.09 8.12
C ALA A 287 -15.94 12.18 7.67
N ASN A 288 -16.96 12.49 8.48
CA ASN A 288 -18.07 13.36 8.08
C ASN A 288 -18.71 12.90 6.75
N ALA A 289 -18.95 11.59 6.63
CA ALA A 289 -19.37 10.92 5.42
C ALA A 289 -20.68 10.17 5.59
#